data_ba697ad87982d055975378f2da9a6caf
#
_entry.id   ba697ad87982d055975378f2da9a6caf
#
_cell.length_a   1.000
_cell.length_b   1.000
_cell.length_c   1.000
_cell.angle_alpha   90.00
_cell.angle_beta   90.00
_cell.angle_gamma   90.00
#
_symmetry.space_group_name_H-M   'P 1'
#
loop_
_entity.id
_entity.type
_entity.pdbx_description
1 polymer ?
#
loop_
_entity_poly.entity_id
_entity_poly.type
_entity_poly.pdbx_seq_one_letter_code
_entity_poly.pdbx_strand_id
1 'polypeptide(L)'
;MFAARRVVFGTYAATYDAVRPEWPAETVAWMLGSPTTAAVCRVVDLGAGTGKGTRAIAALGREVIAVEPSDDMLDMLRASLESSPAEIGRRITCLSGGAEDIPVEAGSVDAVAVFQAWHWFDAAAAAAECARVLRPGGWLSMAWHHRSEDVGWLRELSDIVERRENQPDDQEAPPVGPEFEPFETKLFTFGMRQSVEDLVLHASTWSYVAIHPERDRILDDVRVLGQSVADADGMVDIPMTTRCYRLRRR
;
A
#
# COMPACT_ATOMS: atom_id res chain seq x y z
N MET A 1 -3.65 5.27 -20.27
CA MET A 1 -2.72 5.85 -19.28
C MET A 1 -2.46 4.89 -18.12
N PHE A 2 -3.46 4.24 -17.52
CA PHE A 2 -3.29 3.28 -16.40
C PHE A 2 -2.45 2.03 -16.74
N ALA A 3 -2.62 1.42 -17.92
CA ALA A 3 -1.86 0.23 -18.31
C ALA A 3 -0.32 0.47 -18.39
N ALA A 4 0.11 1.65 -18.86
CA ALA A 4 1.52 1.99 -18.93
C ALA A 4 2.18 2.17 -17.55
N ARG A 5 1.42 2.64 -16.56
CA ARG A 5 1.90 2.79 -15.18
C ARG A 5 2.08 1.44 -14.48
N ARG A 6 1.23 0.44 -14.78
CA ARG A 6 1.35 -0.92 -14.21
C ARG A 6 2.64 -1.62 -14.65
N VAL A 7 3.10 -1.41 -15.89
CA VAL A 7 4.32 -2.07 -16.44
C VAL A 7 5.61 -1.50 -15.82
N VAL A 8 5.60 -0.23 -15.39
CA VAL A 8 6.78 0.43 -14.81
C VAL A 8 7.14 -0.14 -13.42
N PHE A 9 6.16 -0.65 -12.66
CA PHE A 9 6.40 -1.17 -11.32
C PHE A 9 7.31 -2.40 -11.28
N GLY A 10 7.26 -3.32 -12.24
CA GLY A 10 8.12 -4.50 -12.28
C GLY A 10 9.61 -4.15 -12.34
N THR A 11 9.99 -3.16 -13.14
CA THR A 11 11.40 -2.74 -13.33
C THR A 11 12.00 -2.09 -12.06
N TYR A 12 11.19 -1.49 -11.20
CA TYR A 12 11.62 -0.77 -9.99
C TYR A 12 11.25 -1.48 -8.70
N ALA A 13 10.75 -2.70 -8.76
CA ALA A 13 10.17 -3.40 -7.62
C ALA A 13 11.16 -3.58 -6.45
N ALA A 14 12.45 -3.87 -6.71
CA ALA A 14 13.49 -3.97 -5.67
C ALA A 14 13.74 -2.61 -4.98
N THR A 15 13.87 -1.55 -5.76
CA THR A 15 14.01 -0.20 -5.23
C THR A 15 12.76 0.21 -4.44
N TYR A 16 11.57 -0.11 -4.98
CA TYR A 16 10.29 0.15 -4.33
C TYR A 16 10.23 -0.48 -2.93
N ASP A 17 10.58 -1.75 -2.81
CA ASP A 17 10.54 -2.47 -1.51
C ASP A 17 11.54 -1.89 -0.51
N ALA A 18 12.72 -1.46 -0.97
CA ALA A 18 13.76 -0.92 -0.10
C ALA A 18 13.42 0.46 0.49
N VAL A 19 12.77 1.35 -0.28
CA VAL A 19 12.62 2.77 0.11
C VAL A 19 11.21 3.17 0.57
N ARG A 20 10.19 2.35 0.28
CA ARG A 20 8.82 2.64 0.72
C ARG A 20 8.63 2.31 2.20
N PRO A 21 7.82 3.10 2.93
CA PRO A 21 7.58 2.85 4.34
C PRO A 21 6.94 1.49 4.60
N GLU A 22 7.23 0.91 5.75
CA GLU A 22 6.54 -0.26 6.27
C GLU A 22 5.18 0.12 6.85
N TRP A 23 4.29 -0.86 7.01
CA TRP A 23 2.97 -0.66 7.59
C TRP A 23 3.02 -0.83 9.11
N PRO A 24 2.73 0.22 9.92
CA PRO A 24 2.71 0.09 11.36
C PRO A 24 1.73 -0.98 11.84
N ALA A 25 2.15 -1.81 12.80
CA ALA A 25 1.35 -2.94 13.27
C ALA A 25 -0.03 -2.53 13.80
N GLU A 26 -0.12 -1.37 14.47
CA GLU A 26 -1.42 -0.85 14.96
C GLU A 26 -2.37 -0.46 13.82
N THR A 27 -1.83 0.05 12.71
CA THR A 27 -2.59 0.37 11.50
C THR A 27 -3.20 -0.90 10.92
N VAL A 28 -2.37 -1.92 10.69
CA VAL A 28 -2.81 -3.20 10.15
C VAL A 28 -3.81 -3.88 11.09
N ALA A 29 -3.55 -3.88 12.40
CA ALA A 29 -4.47 -4.45 13.38
C ALA A 29 -5.86 -3.78 13.35
N TRP A 30 -5.91 -2.45 13.21
CA TRP A 30 -7.17 -1.73 13.08
C TRP A 30 -7.88 -2.08 11.77
N MET A 31 -7.17 -2.15 10.65
CA MET A 31 -7.72 -2.50 9.34
C MET A 31 -8.40 -3.87 9.38
N LEU A 32 -7.84 -4.84 10.08
CA LEU A 32 -8.37 -6.20 10.16
C LEU A 32 -9.56 -6.34 11.14
N GLY A 33 -9.96 -5.25 11.82
CA GLY A 33 -11.02 -5.29 12.82
C GLY A 33 -10.64 -6.23 13.95
N SER A 34 -10.18 -5.75 15.08
CA SER A 34 -9.71 -6.58 16.22
C SER A 34 -10.47 -7.90 16.35
N PRO A 35 -9.93 -9.03 15.93
CA PRO A 35 -10.55 -10.30 16.23
C PRO A 35 -10.19 -10.64 17.68
N THR A 36 -11.11 -10.35 18.56
CA THR A 36 -10.97 -10.60 20.00
C THR A 36 -11.06 -12.06 20.37
N THR A 37 -11.25 -12.97 19.43
CA THR A 37 -11.34 -14.41 19.71
C THR A 37 -10.63 -15.23 18.63
N ALA A 38 -9.54 -15.77 18.99
CA ALA A 38 -8.90 -17.08 18.78
C ALA A 38 -9.22 -17.97 17.55
N ALA A 39 -9.84 -17.53 16.49
CA ALA A 39 -9.85 -18.27 15.23
C ALA A 39 -8.76 -17.69 14.32
N VAL A 40 -8.05 -18.55 13.61
CA VAL A 40 -7.08 -18.14 12.58
C VAL A 40 -7.81 -17.24 11.59
N CYS A 41 -7.50 -15.94 11.64
CA CYS A 41 -8.09 -14.97 10.75
C CYS A 41 -7.41 -15.11 9.39
N ARG A 42 -8.19 -15.42 8.37
CA ARG A 42 -7.74 -15.57 6.99
C ARG A 42 -7.99 -14.29 6.23
N VAL A 43 -6.95 -13.70 5.70
CA VAL A 43 -6.96 -12.38 5.08
C VAL A 43 -6.51 -12.46 3.63
N VAL A 44 -7.22 -11.78 2.73
CA VAL A 44 -6.70 -11.48 1.38
C VAL A 44 -5.98 -10.13 1.45
N ASP A 45 -4.72 -10.10 1.02
CA ASP A 45 -4.00 -8.88 0.65
C ASP A 45 -4.18 -8.70 -0.86
N LEU A 46 -5.00 -7.74 -1.27
CA LEU A 46 -5.43 -7.54 -2.65
C LEU A 46 -4.63 -6.42 -3.32
N GLY A 47 -3.93 -6.75 -4.41
CA GLY A 47 -2.90 -5.89 -4.99
C GLY A 47 -1.64 -5.90 -4.13
N ALA A 48 -1.18 -7.11 -3.78
CA ALA A 48 -0.14 -7.32 -2.78
C ALA A 48 1.24 -6.72 -3.14
N GLY A 49 1.49 -6.50 -4.43
CA GLY A 49 2.76 -5.94 -4.91
C GLY A 49 3.96 -6.76 -4.46
N THR A 50 4.98 -6.11 -3.90
CA THR A 50 6.18 -6.74 -3.34
C THR A 50 5.95 -7.37 -1.95
N GLY A 51 4.72 -7.29 -1.40
CA GLY A 51 4.32 -7.97 -0.18
C GLY A 51 4.56 -7.23 1.14
N LYS A 52 4.74 -5.92 1.14
CA LYS A 52 4.86 -5.16 2.41
C LYS A 52 3.62 -5.31 3.29
N GLY A 53 2.42 -5.15 2.73
CA GLY A 53 1.16 -5.41 3.43
C GLY A 53 1.03 -6.87 3.86
N THR A 54 1.34 -7.79 2.95
CA THR A 54 1.32 -9.23 3.19
C THR A 54 2.15 -9.63 4.41
N ARG A 55 3.42 -9.19 4.45
CA ARG A 55 4.33 -9.47 5.58
C ARG A 55 3.84 -8.83 6.88
N ALA A 56 3.31 -7.61 6.82
CA ALA A 56 2.78 -6.92 7.99
C ALA A 56 1.54 -7.64 8.58
N ILE A 57 0.65 -8.15 7.73
CA ILE A 57 -0.51 -8.97 8.16
C ILE A 57 -0.03 -10.29 8.78
N ALA A 58 0.90 -10.99 8.11
CA ALA A 58 1.43 -12.28 8.58
C ALA A 58 2.18 -12.16 9.92
N ALA A 59 2.88 -11.03 10.15
CA ALA A 59 3.55 -10.71 11.42
C ALA A 59 2.56 -10.59 12.60
N LEU A 60 1.29 -10.25 12.33
CA LEU A 60 0.21 -10.29 13.33
C LEU A 60 -0.36 -11.70 13.56
N GLY A 61 0.28 -12.73 13.02
CA GLY A 61 -0.13 -14.13 13.19
C GLY A 61 -1.30 -14.57 12.32
N ARG A 62 -1.60 -13.84 11.22
CA ARG A 62 -2.73 -14.15 10.32
C ARG A 62 -2.31 -15.04 9.16
N GLU A 63 -3.24 -15.84 8.64
CA GLU A 63 -3.08 -16.49 7.34
C GLU A 63 -3.38 -15.49 6.24
N VAL A 64 -2.50 -15.38 5.26
CA VAL A 64 -2.58 -14.38 4.19
C VAL A 64 -2.61 -15.05 2.83
N ILE A 65 -3.59 -14.67 2.02
CA ILE A 65 -3.62 -14.93 0.60
C ILE A 65 -3.24 -13.62 -0.09
N ALA A 66 -2.02 -13.56 -0.60
CA ALA A 66 -1.53 -12.42 -1.37
C ALA A 66 -1.98 -12.58 -2.83
N VAL A 67 -2.81 -11.67 -3.31
CA VAL A 67 -3.33 -11.66 -4.70
C VAL A 67 -2.73 -10.49 -5.45
N GLU A 68 -2.02 -10.78 -6.54
CA GLU A 68 -1.31 -9.79 -7.35
C GLU A 68 -1.33 -10.21 -8.83
N PRO A 69 -1.71 -9.31 -9.77
CA PRO A 69 -1.76 -9.65 -11.19
C PRO A 69 -0.40 -9.58 -11.91
N SER A 70 0.63 -8.96 -11.32
CA SER A 70 1.96 -8.85 -11.91
C SER A 70 2.84 -10.01 -11.48
N ASP A 71 3.28 -10.83 -12.43
CA ASP A 71 4.19 -11.95 -12.16
C ASP A 71 5.53 -11.45 -11.57
N ASP A 72 6.09 -10.34 -12.09
CA ASP A 72 7.33 -9.74 -11.57
C ASP A 72 7.21 -9.35 -10.09
N MET A 73 6.06 -8.77 -9.68
CA MET A 73 5.80 -8.41 -8.29
C MET A 73 5.61 -9.66 -7.42
N LEU A 74 4.90 -10.66 -7.92
CA LEU A 74 4.73 -11.95 -7.22
C LEU A 74 6.06 -12.66 -7.00
N ASP A 75 6.95 -12.65 -7.99
CA ASP A 75 8.26 -13.27 -7.87
C ASP A 75 9.12 -12.55 -6.84
N MET A 76 9.04 -11.23 -6.78
CA MET A 76 9.70 -10.47 -5.73
C MET A 76 9.10 -10.74 -4.34
N LEU A 77 7.78 -10.81 -4.23
CA LEU A 77 7.14 -11.22 -2.99
C LEU A 77 7.66 -12.61 -2.56
N ARG A 78 7.65 -13.61 -3.45
CA ARG A 78 8.16 -14.95 -3.17
C ARG A 78 9.62 -14.94 -2.72
N ALA A 79 10.49 -14.20 -3.43
CA ALA A 79 11.89 -14.05 -3.05
C ALA A 79 12.06 -13.37 -1.66
N SER A 80 11.22 -12.38 -1.33
CA SER A 80 11.23 -11.75 -0.01
C SER A 80 10.84 -12.69 1.12
N LEU A 81 10.00 -13.70 0.84
CA LEU A 81 9.61 -14.72 1.83
C LEU A 81 10.74 -15.69 2.15
N GLU A 82 11.64 -15.96 1.21
CA GLU A 82 12.84 -16.80 1.45
C GLU A 82 13.77 -16.17 2.50
N SER A 83 13.80 -14.83 2.56
CA SER A 83 14.58 -14.06 3.54
C SER A 83 13.82 -13.78 4.84
N SER A 84 12.53 -14.08 4.89
CA SER A 84 11.66 -13.84 6.05
C SER A 84 11.76 -14.99 7.07
N PRO A 85 11.47 -14.73 8.36
CA PRO A 85 11.31 -15.82 9.33
C PRO A 85 10.35 -16.89 8.82
N ALA A 86 10.72 -18.17 8.95
CA ALA A 86 9.96 -19.29 8.39
C ALA A 86 8.49 -19.35 8.91
N GLU A 87 8.23 -18.84 10.10
CA GLU A 87 6.89 -18.73 10.68
C GLU A 87 6.01 -17.70 9.94
N ILE A 88 6.61 -16.64 9.37
CA ILE A 88 5.92 -15.65 8.52
C ILE A 88 5.62 -16.29 7.16
N GLY A 89 6.63 -16.83 6.49
CA GLY A 89 6.47 -17.43 5.15
C GLY A 89 5.41 -18.54 5.11
N ARG A 90 5.34 -19.38 6.14
CA ARG A 90 4.35 -20.47 6.22
C ARG A 90 2.89 -20.00 6.30
N ARG A 91 2.64 -18.74 6.64
CA ARG A 91 1.30 -18.13 6.72
C ARG A 91 0.83 -17.53 5.41
N ILE A 92 1.68 -17.47 4.39
CA ILE A 92 1.44 -16.70 3.17
C ILE A 92 1.28 -17.66 1.98
N THR A 93 0.20 -17.48 1.24
CA THR A 93 -0.04 -18.11 -0.06
C THR A 93 -0.10 -17.04 -1.13
N CYS A 94 0.71 -17.15 -2.17
CA CYS A 94 0.75 -16.19 -3.29
C CYS A 94 -0.07 -16.72 -4.46
N LEU A 95 -1.04 -15.92 -4.92
CA LEU A 95 -1.89 -16.24 -6.07
C LEU A 95 -1.80 -15.13 -7.12
N SER A 96 -1.68 -15.52 -8.39
CA SER A 96 -1.87 -14.59 -9.52
C SER A 96 -3.35 -14.34 -9.72
N GLY A 97 -3.78 -13.07 -9.75
CA GLY A 97 -5.17 -12.68 -9.95
C GLY A 97 -5.38 -11.18 -9.85
N GLY A 98 -6.49 -10.70 -10.38
CA GLY A 98 -6.92 -9.30 -10.33
C GLY A 98 -7.93 -9.04 -9.21
N ALA A 99 -8.20 -7.75 -8.98
CA ALA A 99 -9.20 -7.33 -8.00
C ALA A 99 -10.63 -7.58 -8.48
N GLU A 100 -10.82 -7.65 -9.78
CA GLU A 100 -12.08 -7.87 -10.45
C GLU A 100 -12.43 -9.36 -10.65
N ASP A 101 -11.47 -10.26 -10.34
CA ASP A 101 -11.64 -11.73 -10.37
C ASP A 101 -10.67 -12.34 -9.35
N ILE A 102 -11.06 -12.32 -8.09
CA ILE A 102 -10.22 -12.78 -6.97
C ILE A 102 -10.24 -14.32 -6.94
N PRO A 103 -9.08 -15.00 -7.09
CA PRO A 103 -9.00 -16.47 -7.19
C PRO A 103 -9.17 -17.16 -5.82
N VAL A 104 -10.22 -16.78 -5.10
CA VAL A 104 -10.54 -17.23 -3.76
C VAL A 104 -12.02 -17.63 -3.68
N GLU A 105 -12.35 -18.67 -2.95
CA GLU A 105 -13.73 -19.17 -2.81
C GLU A 105 -14.63 -18.13 -2.11
N ALA A 106 -15.91 -18.12 -2.47
CA ALA A 106 -16.90 -17.25 -1.87
C ALA A 106 -17.04 -17.51 -0.36
N GLY A 107 -17.13 -16.43 0.43
CA GLY A 107 -17.37 -16.52 1.87
C GLY A 107 -16.28 -17.25 2.65
N SER A 108 -15.04 -17.27 2.17
CA SER A 108 -13.94 -18.07 2.74
C SER A 108 -12.93 -17.26 3.57
N VAL A 109 -13.00 -15.91 3.56
CA VAL A 109 -12.05 -15.05 4.25
C VAL A 109 -12.73 -14.09 5.23
N ASP A 110 -12.00 -13.70 6.26
CA ASP A 110 -12.48 -12.83 7.34
C ASP A 110 -12.24 -11.35 7.04
N ALA A 111 -11.21 -11.06 6.23
CA ALA A 111 -10.89 -9.70 5.80
C ALA A 111 -10.27 -9.67 4.40
N VAL A 112 -10.48 -8.56 3.71
CA VAL A 112 -9.73 -8.13 2.52
C VAL A 112 -9.06 -6.81 2.87
N ALA A 113 -7.75 -6.75 2.75
CA ALA A 113 -6.95 -5.55 2.96
C ALA A 113 -6.33 -5.10 1.64
N VAL A 114 -6.33 -3.79 1.40
CA VAL A 114 -5.78 -3.16 0.20
C VAL A 114 -4.82 -2.06 0.63
N PHE A 115 -3.56 -2.18 0.25
CA PHE A 115 -2.52 -1.23 0.61
C PHE A 115 -2.05 -0.47 -0.63
N GLN A 116 -2.32 0.83 -0.72
CA GLN A 116 -1.90 1.71 -1.82
C GLN A 116 -2.36 1.24 -3.22
N ALA A 117 -3.40 0.40 -3.34
CA ALA A 117 -3.73 -0.25 -4.61
C ALA A 117 -5.16 0.02 -5.12
N TRP A 118 -6.11 0.39 -4.28
CA TRP A 118 -7.52 0.51 -4.66
C TRP A 118 -7.77 1.40 -5.88
N HIS A 119 -7.02 2.49 -6.03
CA HIS A 119 -7.14 3.43 -7.15
C HIS A 119 -6.71 2.85 -8.52
N TRP A 120 -6.18 1.63 -8.55
CA TRP A 120 -5.85 0.89 -9.78
C TRP A 120 -6.97 -0.03 -10.26
N PHE A 121 -7.99 -0.25 -9.44
CA PHE A 121 -9.06 -1.21 -9.67
C PHE A 121 -10.26 -0.58 -10.37
N ASP A 122 -11.06 -1.40 -11.06
CA ASP A 122 -12.47 -1.05 -11.29
C ASP A 122 -13.18 -1.18 -9.94
N ALA A 123 -13.49 -0.05 -9.32
CA ALA A 123 -13.98 -0.02 -7.95
C ALA A 123 -15.29 -0.80 -7.76
N ALA A 124 -16.18 -0.79 -8.76
CA ALA A 124 -17.45 -1.50 -8.67
C ALA A 124 -17.27 -3.02 -8.77
N ALA A 125 -16.47 -3.49 -9.73
CA ALA A 125 -16.17 -4.91 -9.88
C ALA A 125 -15.34 -5.45 -8.72
N ALA A 126 -14.32 -4.70 -8.27
CA ALA A 126 -13.51 -5.08 -7.12
C ALA A 126 -14.31 -5.13 -5.82
N ALA A 127 -15.24 -4.18 -5.58
CA ALA A 127 -16.10 -4.21 -4.41
C ALA A 127 -17.01 -5.44 -4.41
N ALA A 128 -17.61 -5.81 -5.56
CA ALA A 128 -18.43 -7.00 -5.71
C ALA A 128 -17.63 -8.29 -5.41
N GLU A 129 -16.40 -8.39 -5.92
CA GLU A 129 -15.51 -9.52 -5.66
C GLU A 129 -15.07 -9.58 -4.20
N CYS A 130 -14.73 -8.44 -3.59
CA CYS A 130 -14.46 -8.38 -2.15
C CYS A 130 -15.67 -8.86 -1.34
N ALA A 131 -16.89 -8.43 -1.69
CA ALA A 131 -18.10 -8.90 -1.05
C ALA A 131 -18.33 -10.41 -1.26
N ARG A 132 -18.00 -10.94 -2.44
CA ARG A 132 -18.12 -12.38 -2.72
C ARG A 132 -17.21 -13.22 -1.83
N VAL A 133 -15.94 -12.86 -1.71
CA VAL A 133 -14.93 -13.67 -0.97
C VAL A 133 -15.03 -13.53 0.54
N LEU A 134 -15.48 -12.37 1.04
CA LEU A 134 -15.66 -12.12 2.47
C LEU A 134 -16.80 -12.97 3.05
N ARG A 135 -16.65 -13.41 4.30
CA ARG A 135 -17.76 -13.91 5.11
C ARG A 135 -18.72 -12.78 5.50
N PRO A 136 -19.99 -13.04 5.77
CA PRO A 136 -20.88 -12.05 6.36
C PRO A 136 -20.26 -11.46 7.64
N GLY A 137 -20.26 -10.13 7.76
CA GLY A 137 -19.61 -9.41 8.85
C GLY A 137 -18.08 -9.30 8.73
N GLY A 138 -17.47 -9.80 7.67
CA GLY A 138 -16.05 -9.64 7.37
C GLY A 138 -15.69 -8.20 7.00
N TRP A 139 -14.40 -7.85 7.01
CA TRP A 139 -13.91 -6.50 6.81
C TRP A 139 -13.28 -6.31 5.42
N LEU A 140 -13.69 -5.25 4.72
CA LEU A 140 -12.94 -4.67 3.61
C LEU A 140 -12.22 -3.43 4.14
N SER A 141 -10.90 -3.34 3.92
CA SER A 141 -10.10 -2.22 4.40
C SER A 141 -9.13 -1.72 3.35
N MET A 142 -8.95 -0.40 3.31
CA MET A 142 -8.05 0.26 2.37
C MET A 142 -7.18 1.26 3.14
N ALA A 143 -5.91 1.39 2.74
CA ALA A 143 -4.97 2.29 3.38
C ALA A 143 -4.05 2.99 2.39
N TRP A 144 -3.76 4.27 2.66
CA TRP A 144 -2.80 5.08 1.92
C TRP A 144 -1.88 5.83 2.84
N HIS A 145 -0.60 5.82 2.51
CA HIS A 145 0.39 6.69 3.14
C HIS A 145 0.42 8.04 2.42
N HIS A 146 0.45 9.09 3.21
CA HIS A 146 0.60 10.47 2.76
C HIS A 146 1.73 11.13 3.54
N ARG A 147 2.48 12.01 2.89
CA ARG A 147 3.40 12.94 3.57
C ARG A 147 2.57 14.03 4.24
N SER A 148 3.01 14.50 5.42
CA SER A 148 2.35 15.62 6.09
C SER A 148 2.73 16.93 5.39
N GLU A 149 1.80 17.55 4.67
CA GLU A 149 2.01 18.85 4.03
C GLU A 149 2.01 20.03 5.00
N ASP A 150 1.80 19.80 6.30
CA ASP A 150 1.95 20.82 7.34
C ASP A 150 3.42 21.22 7.54
N VAL A 151 4.35 20.39 7.11
CA VAL A 151 5.80 20.65 7.15
C VAL A 151 6.23 21.35 5.86
N GLY A 152 6.80 22.56 6.00
CA GLY A 152 7.05 23.45 4.86
C GLY A 152 7.86 22.84 3.72
N TRP A 153 8.94 22.11 4.01
CA TRP A 153 9.76 21.48 2.98
C TRP A 153 9.05 20.31 2.26
N LEU A 154 8.12 19.63 2.91
CA LEU A 154 7.31 18.60 2.25
C LEU A 154 6.29 19.18 1.28
N ARG A 155 5.85 20.41 1.51
CA ARG A 155 5.04 21.17 0.54
C ARG A 155 5.88 21.55 -0.68
N GLU A 156 7.12 22.01 -0.45
CA GLU A 156 8.07 22.30 -1.52
C GLU A 156 8.41 21.02 -2.32
N LEU A 157 8.62 19.89 -1.64
CA LEU A 157 8.77 18.58 -2.29
C LEU A 157 7.56 18.25 -3.18
N SER A 158 6.34 18.49 -2.68
CA SER A 158 5.12 18.25 -3.45
C SER A 158 5.03 19.17 -4.69
N ASP A 159 5.53 20.40 -4.61
CA ASP A 159 5.61 21.32 -5.75
C ASP A 159 6.65 20.83 -6.78
N ILE A 160 7.84 20.41 -6.34
CA ILE A 160 8.91 19.88 -7.22
C ILE A 160 8.43 18.68 -8.01
N VAL A 161 7.73 17.76 -7.38
CA VAL A 161 7.26 16.52 -8.02
C VAL A 161 5.93 16.66 -8.75
N GLU A 162 5.43 17.89 -8.89
CA GLU A 162 4.21 18.27 -9.63
C GLU A 162 2.97 17.41 -9.22
N ARG A 163 2.87 17.10 -7.94
CA ARG A 163 1.84 16.21 -7.44
C ARG A 163 0.41 16.77 -7.54
N ARG A 164 0.27 18.09 -7.70
CA ARG A 164 -1.02 18.78 -7.66
C ARG A 164 -1.90 18.56 -8.88
N GLU A 165 -1.35 18.04 -9.97
CA GLU A 165 -2.11 17.77 -11.19
C GLU A 165 -2.56 16.29 -11.21
N ASN A 166 -3.85 16.04 -11.03
CA ASN A 166 -4.53 14.76 -11.30
C ASN A 166 -4.44 13.64 -10.26
N GLN A 167 -4.29 13.92 -8.98
CA GLN A 167 -4.70 12.91 -8.00
C GLN A 167 -6.20 13.06 -7.73
N PRO A 168 -6.99 11.96 -7.74
CA PRO A 168 -8.31 11.96 -7.11
C PRO A 168 -8.16 12.54 -5.71
N ASP A 169 -9.14 13.32 -5.27
CA ASP A 169 -9.11 13.87 -3.92
C ASP A 169 -9.01 12.69 -2.93
N ASP A 170 -7.78 12.42 -2.46
CA ASP A 170 -7.47 11.34 -1.52
C ASP A 170 -8.24 11.49 -0.19
N GLN A 171 -9.09 12.53 -0.09
CA GLN A 171 -9.95 12.79 1.06
C GLN A 171 -11.34 12.18 0.91
N GLU A 172 -11.75 11.82 -0.29
CA GLU A 172 -13.01 11.13 -0.50
C GLU A 172 -12.90 9.64 -0.18
N ALA A 173 -13.93 9.12 0.47
CA ALA A 173 -14.01 7.69 0.73
C ALA A 173 -14.10 6.92 -0.59
N PRO A 174 -13.33 5.82 -0.75
CA PRO A 174 -13.37 5.04 -1.99
C PRO A 174 -14.79 4.57 -2.30
N PRO A 175 -15.24 4.61 -3.57
CA PRO A 175 -16.55 4.11 -3.93
C PRO A 175 -16.62 2.59 -3.71
N VAL A 176 -17.68 2.16 -3.00
CA VAL A 176 -18.00 0.75 -2.72
C VAL A 176 -19.50 0.51 -2.92
N GLY A 177 -19.89 -0.73 -3.12
CA GLY A 177 -21.28 -1.11 -3.37
C GLY A 177 -22.16 -1.18 -2.11
N PRO A 178 -23.48 -1.42 -2.28
CA PRO A 178 -24.45 -1.52 -1.19
C PRO A 178 -24.26 -2.77 -0.30
N GLU A 179 -23.39 -3.67 -0.68
CA GLU A 179 -23.03 -4.89 0.06
C GLU A 179 -22.31 -4.60 1.38
N PHE A 180 -21.86 -3.34 1.55
CA PHE A 180 -21.10 -2.91 2.70
C PHE A 180 -21.87 -1.92 3.58
N GLU A 181 -21.50 -1.89 4.86
CA GLU A 181 -21.92 -0.85 5.80
C GLU A 181 -21.18 0.47 5.52
N PRO A 182 -21.60 1.59 6.13
CA PRO A 182 -20.86 2.85 6.03
C PRO A 182 -19.41 2.72 6.52
N PHE A 183 -18.54 3.57 5.98
CA PHE A 183 -17.12 3.61 6.35
C PHE A 183 -16.89 3.98 7.81
N GLU A 184 -15.94 3.28 8.42
CA GLU A 184 -15.15 3.79 9.53
C GLU A 184 -13.82 4.31 8.99
N THR A 185 -13.39 5.48 9.43
CA THR A 185 -12.12 6.10 8.99
C THR A 185 -11.22 6.35 10.19
N LYS A 186 -9.91 6.09 10.03
CA LYS A 186 -8.91 6.41 11.05
C LYS A 186 -7.62 6.91 10.41
N LEU A 187 -6.97 7.87 11.07
CA LEU A 187 -5.65 8.37 10.72
C LEU A 187 -4.62 7.82 11.74
N PHE A 188 -3.49 7.40 11.22
CA PHE A 188 -2.33 6.99 12.00
C PHE A 188 -1.13 7.84 11.56
N THR A 189 -0.40 8.40 12.52
CA THR A 189 0.80 9.19 12.24
C THR A 189 2.03 8.40 12.61
N PHE A 190 3.08 8.50 11.80
CA PHE A 190 4.39 7.91 12.06
C PHE A 190 5.49 8.75 11.41
N GLY A 191 6.73 8.55 11.81
CA GLY A 191 7.88 9.17 11.18
C GLY A 191 8.61 8.17 10.29
N MET A 192 9.09 8.62 9.15
CA MET A 192 10.07 7.92 8.33
C MET A 192 11.36 8.73 8.31
N ARG A 193 12.49 8.07 8.61
CA ARG A 193 13.81 8.68 8.57
C ARG A 193 14.64 7.98 7.49
N GLN A 194 15.21 8.75 6.58
CA GLN A 194 15.97 8.21 5.46
C GLN A 194 17.11 9.16 5.05
N SER A 195 18.11 8.64 4.35
CA SER A 195 19.16 9.46 3.76
C SER A 195 18.61 10.32 2.60
N VAL A 196 19.34 11.34 2.20
CA VAL A 196 18.97 12.15 1.02
C VAL A 196 18.92 11.28 -0.25
N GLU A 197 19.85 10.33 -0.40
CA GLU A 197 19.85 9.44 -1.55
C GLU A 197 18.66 8.46 -1.53
N ASP A 198 18.25 7.97 -0.36
CA ASP A 198 17.03 7.16 -0.24
C ASP A 198 15.77 7.98 -0.52
N LEU A 199 15.73 9.28 -0.17
CA LEU A 199 14.66 10.19 -0.55
C LEU A 199 14.56 10.32 -2.08
N VAL A 200 15.68 10.47 -2.76
CA VAL A 200 15.73 10.53 -4.23
C VAL A 200 15.27 9.21 -4.84
N LEU A 201 15.76 8.07 -4.33
CA LEU A 201 15.32 6.74 -4.75
C LEU A 201 13.82 6.56 -4.49
N HIS A 202 13.32 6.99 -3.34
CA HIS A 202 11.90 6.94 -3.01
C HIS A 202 11.08 7.76 -4.02
N ALA A 203 11.48 9.00 -4.29
CA ALA A 203 10.82 9.85 -5.29
C ALA A 203 10.83 9.20 -6.68
N SER A 204 11.89 8.52 -7.06
CA SER A 204 11.99 7.82 -8.35
C SER A 204 10.98 6.68 -8.52
N THR A 205 10.44 6.14 -7.43
CA THR A 205 9.42 5.08 -7.43
C THR A 205 7.99 5.61 -7.51
N TRP A 206 7.78 6.93 -7.41
CA TRP A 206 6.43 7.48 -7.56
C TRP A 206 6.02 7.43 -9.02
N SER A 207 4.85 6.85 -9.30
CA SER A 207 4.41 6.54 -10.66
C SER A 207 4.38 7.76 -11.58
N TYR A 208 4.08 8.94 -11.05
CA TYR A 208 4.05 10.20 -11.79
C TYR A 208 5.47 10.74 -12.07
N VAL A 209 6.44 10.50 -11.18
CA VAL A 209 7.86 10.85 -11.41
C VAL A 209 8.50 9.84 -12.36
N ALA A 210 8.23 8.55 -12.17
CA ALA A 210 8.87 7.48 -12.96
C ALA A 210 8.64 7.61 -14.48
N ILE A 211 7.50 8.17 -14.89
CA ILE A 211 7.14 8.38 -16.30
C ILE A 211 7.28 9.84 -16.76
N HIS A 212 7.76 10.73 -15.88
CA HIS A 212 7.83 12.16 -16.20
C HIS A 212 8.92 12.45 -17.22
N PRO A 213 8.66 13.30 -18.27
CA PRO A 213 9.67 13.65 -19.28
C PRO A 213 10.93 14.31 -18.69
N GLU A 214 10.78 15.06 -17.61
CA GLU A 214 11.87 15.75 -16.89
C GLU A 214 12.29 15.02 -15.61
N ARG A 215 12.14 13.70 -15.57
CA ARG A 215 12.39 12.87 -14.39
C ARG A 215 13.74 13.17 -13.74
N ASP A 216 14.79 13.23 -14.52
CA ASP A 216 16.16 13.40 -13.98
C ASP A 216 16.31 14.80 -13.33
N ARG A 217 15.75 15.85 -13.93
CA ARG A 217 15.72 17.19 -13.33
C ARG A 217 14.93 17.19 -12.01
N ILE A 218 13.76 16.55 -11.98
CA ILE A 218 12.96 16.43 -10.76
C ILE A 218 13.76 15.74 -9.65
N LEU A 219 14.46 14.66 -9.96
CA LEU A 219 15.27 13.93 -8.98
C LEU A 219 16.47 14.75 -8.47
N ASP A 220 17.08 15.56 -9.33
CA ASP A 220 18.13 16.49 -8.91
C ASP A 220 17.59 17.59 -8.00
N ASP A 221 16.42 18.16 -8.31
CA ASP A 221 15.74 19.16 -7.47
C ASP A 221 15.35 18.55 -6.10
N VAL A 222 14.88 17.31 -6.07
CA VAL A 222 14.62 16.55 -4.84
C VAL A 222 15.89 16.38 -4.02
N ARG A 223 17.02 16.07 -4.65
CA ARG A 223 18.33 15.96 -3.98
C ARG A 223 18.75 17.28 -3.34
N VAL A 224 18.66 18.37 -4.08
CA VAL A 224 18.99 19.71 -3.58
C VAL A 224 18.13 20.08 -2.38
N LEU A 225 16.81 19.88 -2.49
CA LEU A 225 15.90 20.11 -1.37
C LEU A 225 16.26 19.23 -0.17
N GLY A 226 16.46 17.93 -0.37
CA GLY A 226 16.85 16.99 0.67
C GLY A 226 18.12 17.44 1.40
N GLN A 227 19.15 17.84 0.68
CA GLN A 227 20.40 18.38 1.24
C GLN A 227 20.18 19.64 2.07
N SER A 228 19.24 20.50 1.69
CA SER A 228 18.96 21.75 2.40
C SER A 228 18.28 21.56 3.76
N VAL A 229 17.59 20.42 3.96
CA VAL A 229 16.80 20.09 5.16
C VAL A 229 17.37 18.92 5.97
N ALA A 230 18.41 18.27 5.46
CA ALA A 230 19.05 17.15 6.14
C ALA A 230 19.74 17.64 7.44
N ASP A 231 19.71 16.78 8.44
CA ASP A 231 20.45 17.01 9.68
C ASP A 231 21.97 16.77 9.52
N ALA A 232 22.71 16.86 10.63
CA ALA A 232 24.17 16.69 10.63
C ALA A 232 24.64 15.30 10.19
N ASP A 233 23.77 14.29 10.25
CA ASP A 233 24.02 12.92 9.83
C ASP A 233 23.61 12.68 8.35
N GLY A 234 23.15 13.71 7.66
CA GLY A 234 22.66 13.63 6.27
C GLY A 234 21.30 12.93 6.13
N MET A 235 20.52 12.92 7.20
CA MET A 235 19.21 12.26 7.25
C MET A 235 18.08 13.29 7.20
N VAL A 236 16.97 12.91 6.60
CA VAL A 236 15.73 13.69 6.57
C VAL A 236 14.62 12.96 7.33
N ASP A 237 13.90 13.70 8.16
CA ASP A 237 12.73 13.19 8.87
C ASP A 237 11.46 13.57 8.10
N ILE A 238 10.69 12.56 7.72
CA ILE A 238 9.47 12.69 6.92
C ILE A 238 8.28 12.31 7.80
N PRO A 239 7.54 13.26 8.35
CA PRO A 239 6.27 12.97 8.99
C PRO A 239 5.28 12.40 7.97
N MET A 240 4.74 11.24 8.32
CA MET A 240 3.81 10.49 7.49
C MET A 240 2.46 10.32 8.21
N THR A 241 1.41 10.26 7.42
CA THR A 241 0.07 9.89 7.88
C THR A 241 -0.44 8.73 7.05
N THR A 242 -0.96 7.70 7.70
CA THR A 242 -1.73 6.66 7.02
C THR A 242 -3.21 6.95 7.19
N ARG A 243 -3.91 7.14 6.10
CA ARG A 243 -5.37 7.22 6.09
C ARG A 243 -5.92 5.84 5.80
N CYS A 244 -6.77 5.36 6.70
CA CYS A 244 -7.42 4.05 6.60
C CYS A 244 -8.93 4.20 6.54
N TYR A 245 -9.52 3.36 5.71
CA TYR A 245 -10.96 3.15 5.62
C TYR A 245 -11.24 1.67 5.86
N ARG A 246 -12.30 1.35 6.59
CA ARG A 246 -12.80 0.00 6.69
C ARG A 246 -14.32 -0.04 6.71
N LEU A 247 -14.87 -1.14 6.20
CA LEU A 247 -16.30 -1.38 6.09
C LEU A 247 -16.60 -2.83 6.42
N ARG A 248 -17.78 -3.07 6.96
CA ARG A 248 -18.28 -4.44 7.16
C ARG A 248 -19.12 -4.90 5.97
N ARG A 249 -18.91 -6.14 5.56
CA ARG A 249 -19.84 -6.84 4.68
C ARG A 249 -21.17 -7.08 5.44
N ARG A 250 -22.27 -6.73 4.81
CA ARG A 250 -23.63 -7.00 5.32
C ARG A 250 -23.97 -8.49 5.33
#